data_af0d938ff139f4b9a1d3e39ddfa416a5
#
_entry.id   af0d938ff139f4b9a1d3e39ddfa416a5
#
_cell.length_a   1.000
_cell.length_b   1.000
_cell.length_c   1.000
_cell.angle_alpha   90.00
_cell.angle_beta   90.00
_cell.angle_gamma   90.00
#
_symmetry.space_group_name_H-M   'P 1'
#
loop_
_entity.id
_entity.type
_entity.pdbx_description
1 polymer ?
#
loop_
_entity_poly.entity_id
_entity_poly.type
_entity_poly.pdbx_seq_one_letter_code
_entity_poly.pdbx_strand_id
1 'polypeptide(L)'
;MSIISDSLKRIKPSPTIAVSQKAKELKAAGKDVIGLGAGEPDFDTPENIKNAAIKAIKGGDTKYTTVDGTNALKEAIVKKFKRENNINYTVDQITVGAGGKHVIYNLMMATLNKGDEVIIPAPYWVSYPDIVLLAGANPVVIECSEEQGFKLSAKDLESKINNNTKWLILNSPSNPTGACYSEQEIKNLSQVLKRNPHVNILSDDIYEHITYDGFKFFTIAQIPEIKNKVVTMNGVSKSYAMTGWRIGYAAGDKEIIKAIAKIQSQSTTNPSSISQAAAVEALNGKQDFISVRAKAFQERRDFVVNSLNAIEGINCIKPNGAFYVFPSCKGLIGKKDKNGKKITNDTDFVESLLENNEVAVVQGSAFGLEGFFRISYATSMDKLQEAMKRIKLFCESLK
;
A
#
# COMPACT_ATOMS: atom_id res chain seq x y z
N MET A 1 -15.10 32.11 14.68
CA MET A 1 -15.05 30.63 14.70
C MET A 1 -14.55 30.13 13.33
N SER A 2 -13.72 29.11 13.30
CA SER A 2 -13.25 28.51 12.02
C SER A 2 -14.42 27.78 11.33
N ILE A 3 -14.56 27.96 10.02
CA ILE A 3 -15.50 27.18 9.20
C ILE A 3 -14.99 25.73 8.95
N ILE A 4 -13.72 25.48 9.24
CA ILE A 4 -13.08 24.18 9.02
C ILE A 4 -13.46 23.22 10.14
N SER A 5 -13.86 22.00 9.77
CA SER A 5 -14.25 20.94 10.71
C SER A 5 -13.11 20.55 11.65
N ASP A 6 -13.42 20.30 12.92
CA ASP A 6 -12.46 19.80 13.91
C ASP A 6 -11.88 18.42 13.54
N SER A 7 -12.56 17.64 12.71
CA SER A 7 -12.03 16.35 12.22
C SER A 7 -10.72 16.51 11.46
N LEU A 8 -10.52 17.63 10.76
CA LEU A 8 -9.27 17.89 10.02
C LEU A 8 -8.08 18.23 10.92
N LYS A 9 -8.31 18.61 12.18
CA LYS A 9 -7.25 18.83 13.17
C LYS A 9 -6.59 17.51 13.62
N ARG A 10 -7.25 16.38 13.37
CA ARG A 10 -6.77 15.04 13.76
C ARG A 10 -5.75 14.45 12.79
N ILE A 11 -5.68 14.96 11.56
CA ILE A 11 -4.84 14.44 10.49
C ILE A 11 -3.80 15.47 10.06
N LYS A 12 -2.71 14.97 9.46
CA LYS A 12 -1.64 15.79 8.88
C LYS A 12 -1.65 15.71 7.35
N PRO A 13 -1.11 16.73 6.64
CA PRO A 13 -0.87 16.61 5.21
C PRO A 13 0.01 15.38 4.90
N SER A 14 -0.31 14.67 3.80
CA SER A 14 0.42 13.46 3.43
C SER A 14 1.89 13.74 3.14
N PRO A 15 2.85 13.15 3.88
CA PRO A 15 4.29 13.36 3.66
C PRO A 15 4.75 12.91 2.27
N THR A 16 4.15 11.86 1.71
CA THR A 16 4.48 11.37 0.37
C THR A 16 4.07 12.34 -0.74
N ILE A 17 2.96 13.06 -0.52
CA ILE A 17 2.52 14.13 -1.45
C ILE A 17 3.46 15.33 -1.32
N ALA A 18 3.88 15.71 -0.12
CA ALA A 18 4.79 16.83 0.10
C ALA A 18 6.14 16.60 -0.61
N VAL A 19 6.75 15.41 -0.45
CA VAL A 19 8.00 15.05 -1.16
C VAL A 19 7.81 15.09 -2.69
N SER A 20 6.69 14.55 -3.19
CA SER A 20 6.40 14.54 -4.62
C SER A 20 6.21 15.97 -5.17
N GLN A 21 5.56 16.84 -4.39
CA GLN A 21 5.37 18.24 -4.77
C GLN A 21 6.71 18.98 -4.80
N LYS A 22 7.55 18.83 -3.77
CA LYS A 22 8.88 19.45 -3.72
C LYS A 22 9.77 18.99 -4.89
N ALA A 23 9.73 17.68 -5.22
CA ALA A 23 10.44 17.15 -6.37
C ALA A 23 9.96 17.77 -7.70
N LYS A 24 8.65 17.99 -7.86
CA LYS A 24 8.09 18.68 -9.03
C LYS A 24 8.52 20.14 -9.12
N GLU A 25 8.51 20.86 -8.01
CA GLU A 25 8.97 22.26 -7.93
C GLU A 25 10.44 22.40 -8.33
N LEU A 26 11.31 21.52 -7.82
CA LEU A 26 12.71 21.50 -8.19
C LEU A 26 12.94 21.18 -9.67
N LYS A 27 12.17 20.24 -10.24
CA LYS A 27 12.19 19.96 -11.68
C LYS A 27 11.76 21.18 -12.51
N ALA A 28 10.69 21.87 -12.09
CA ALA A 28 10.23 23.08 -12.74
C ALA A 28 11.28 24.22 -12.68
N ALA A 29 12.12 24.21 -11.64
CA ALA A 29 13.27 25.11 -11.49
C ALA A 29 14.53 24.65 -12.26
N GLY A 30 14.42 23.63 -13.14
CA GLY A 30 15.50 23.15 -14.00
C GLY A 30 16.44 22.14 -13.35
N LYS A 31 16.12 21.60 -12.16
CA LYS A 31 16.91 20.58 -11.48
C LYS A 31 16.63 19.19 -12.04
N ASP A 32 17.66 18.36 -12.21
CA ASP A 32 17.53 16.96 -12.65
C ASP A 32 17.19 16.02 -11.48
N VAL A 33 15.97 16.15 -10.96
CA VAL A 33 15.52 15.35 -9.81
C VAL A 33 15.05 13.96 -10.23
N ILE A 34 15.61 12.92 -9.64
CA ILE A 34 15.14 11.53 -9.76
C ILE A 34 14.15 11.24 -8.63
N GLY A 35 12.86 11.03 -8.97
CA GLY A 35 11.81 10.74 -8.01
C GLY A 35 11.64 9.24 -7.78
N LEU A 36 11.93 8.77 -6.56
CA LEU A 36 11.74 7.38 -6.11
C LEU A 36 10.69 7.28 -5.00
N GLY A 37 9.87 8.32 -4.83
CA GLY A 37 8.82 8.37 -3.81
C GLY A 37 7.45 7.89 -4.30
N ALA A 38 7.22 7.73 -5.61
CA ALA A 38 5.93 7.38 -6.17
C ALA A 38 5.56 5.91 -5.91
N GLY A 39 4.33 5.67 -5.51
CA GLY A 39 3.80 4.32 -5.25
C GLY A 39 3.00 3.78 -6.43
N GLU A 40 3.52 3.87 -7.67
CA GLU A 40 2.84 3.36 -8.86
C GLU A 40 3.82 2.66 -9.82
N PRO A 41 3.36 1.61 -10.55
CA PRO A 41 4.15 0.96 -11.58
C PRO A 41 4.48 1.94 -12.72
N ASP A 42 5.66 1.79 -13.31
CA ASP A 42 6.11 2.55 -14.48
C ASP A 42 5.67 1.93 -15.82
N PHE A 43 4.95 0.82 -15.75
CA PHE A 43 4.40 0.16 -16.94
C PHE A 43 3.07 0.80 -17.35
N ASP A 44 2.79 0.81 -18.64
CA ASP A 44 1.47 1.15 -19.14
C ASP A 44 0.44 0.08 -18.84
N THR A 45 -0.84 0.48 -18.75
CA THR A 45 -1.96 -0.46 -18.74
C THR A 45 -1.90 -1.34 -19.99
N PRO A 46 -2.03 -2.68 -19.85
CA PRO A 46 -2.00 -3.61 -20.99
C PRO A 46 -3.03 -3.29 -22.08
N GLU A 47 -2.68 -3.61 -23.31
CA GLU A 47 -3.47 -3.21 -24.50
C GLU A 47 -4.88 -3.82 -24.51
N ASN A 48 -5.02 -5.10 -24.12
CA ASN A 48 -6.33 -5.74 -24.02
C ASN A 48 -7.27 -5.00 -23.05
N ILE A 49 -6.73 -4.50 -21.93
CA ILE A 49 -7.48 -3.75 -20.92
C ILE A 49 -7.89 -2.37 -21.44
N LYS A 50 -6.97 -1.65 -22.14
CA LYS A 50 -7.28 -0.38 -22.78
C LYS A 50 -8.36 -0.55 -23.84
N ASN A 51 -8.27 -1.60 -24.66
CA ASN A 51 -9.25 -1.90 -25.70
C ASN A 51 -10.64 -2.21 -25.13
N ALA A 52 -10.74 -2.87 -23.97
CA ALA A 52 -12.01 -3.09 -23.27
C ALA A 52 -12.66 -1.76 -22.86
N ALA A 53 -11.89 -0.80 -22.37
CA ALA A 53 -12.38 0.54 -22.04
C ALA A 53 -12.86 1.30 -23.30
N ILE A 54 -12.09 1.25 -24.38
CA ILE A 54 -12.47 1.87 -25.65
C ILE A 54 -13.76 1.29 -26.18
N LYS A 55 -13.92 -0.04 -26.10
CA LYS A 55 -15.16 -0.73 -26.47
C LYS A 55 -16.34 -0.27 -25.61
N ALA A 56 -16.16 -0.13 -24.29
CA ALA A 56 -17.20 0.37 -23.40
C ALA A 56 -17.64 1.80 -23.76
N ILE A 57 -16.68 2.70 -24.05
CA ILE A 57 -16.96 4.07 -24.51
C ILE A 57 -17.78 4.03 -25.80
N LYS A 58 -17.33 3.30 -26.82
CA LYS A 58 -18.00 3.22 -28.13
C LYS A 58 -19.38 2.55 -28.01
N GLY A 59 -19.55 1.63 -27.08
CA GLY A 59 -20.82 0.95 -26.79
C GLY A 59 -21.81 1.78 -25.97
N GLY A 60 -21.44 2.99 -25.53
CA GLY A 60 -22.30 3.88 -24.75
C GLY A 60 -22.42 3.50 -23.27
N ASP A 61 -21.49 2.70 -22.71
CA ASP A 61 -21.44 2.36 -21.29
C ASP A 61 -20.91 3.55 -20.47
N THR A 62 -21.73 4.62 -20.41
CA THR A 62 -21.38 5.92 -19.82
C THR A 62 -22.46 6.41 -18.84
N LYS A 63 -23.24 5.51 -18.27
CA LYS A 63 -24.33 5.79 -17.33
C LYS A 63 -23.93 5.37 -15.91
N TYR A 64 -24.75 5.78 -14.92
CA TYR A 64 -24.63 5.27 -13.56
C TYR A 64 -24.74 3.73 -13.54
N THR A 65 -23.92 3.12 -12.69
CA THR A 65 -24.00 1.69 -12.38
C THR A 65 -24.60 1.47 -10.99
N THR A 66 -24.72 0.22 -10.57
CA THR A 66 -24.96 -0.09 -9.15
C THR A 66 -23.82 0.47 -8.29
N VAL A 67 -24.18 0.95 -7.10
CA VAL A 67 -23.27 1.63 -6.18
C VAL A 67 -22.03 0.80 -5.87
N ASP A 68 -22.23 -0.49 -5.60
CA ASP A 68 -21.22 -1.46 -5.19
C ASP A 68 -20.52 -2.16 -6.36
N GLY A 69 -20.71 -1.64 -7.58
CA GLY A 69 -20.08 -2.15 -8.81
C GLY A 69 -21.02 -2.98 -9.69
N THR A 70 -20.70 -3.04 -10.99
CA THR A 70 -21.46 -3.83 -11.95
C THR A 70 -21.45 -5.32 -11.63
N ASN A 71 -22.53 -6.04 -11.96
CA ASN A 71 -22.61 -7.47 -11.70
C ASN A 71 -21.47 -8.24 -12.42
N ALA A 72 -21.15 -7.84 -13.66
CA ALA A 72 -20.05 -8.42 -14.42
C ALA A 72 -18.69 -8.30 -13.71
N LEU A 73 -18.40 -7.14 -13.09
CA LEU A 73 -17.16 -6.97 -12.35
C LEU A 73 -17.17 -7.75 -11.03
N LYS A 74 -18.27 -7.77 -10.29
CA LYS A 74 -18.40 -8.57 -9.06
C LYS A 74 -18.22 -10.06 -9.32
N GLU A 75 -18.79 -10.58 -10.42
CA GLU A 75 -18.59 -11.98 -10.86
C GLU A 75 -17.12 -12.26 -11.23
N ALA A 76 -16.44 -11.31 -11.93
CA ALA A 76 -15.03 -11.44 -12.24
C ALA A 76 -14.16 -11.49 -10.96
N ILE A 77 -14.49 -10.67 -9.96
CA ILE A 77 -13.82 -10.68 -8.64
C ILE A 77 -14.05 -12.00 -7.90
N VAL A 78 -15.28 -12.52 -7.90
CA VAL A 78 -15.59 -13.85 -7.31
C VAL A 78 -14.75 -14.95 -7.98
N LYS A 79 -14.68 -14.96 -9.31
CA LYS A 79 -13.85 -15.92 -10.07
C LYS A 79 -12.37 -15.78 -9.75
N LYS A 80 -11.87 -14.54 -9.61
CA LYS A 80 -10.49 -14.26 -9.20
C LYS A 80 -10.18 -14.86 -7.84
N PHE A 81 -10.97 -14.59 -6.82
CA PHE A 81 -10.75 -15.12 -5.47
C PHE A 81 -10.77 -16.65 -5.44
N LYS A 82 -11.68 -17.28 -6.23
CA LYS A 82 -11.71 -18.74 -6.35
C LYS A 82 -10.46 -19.27 -7.03
N ARG A 83 -10.05 -18.69 -8.16
CA ARG A 83 -8.92 -19.16 -8.99
C ARG A 83 -7.58 -18.98 -8.29
N GLU A 84 -7.38 -17.84 -7.64
CA GLU A 84 -6.04 -17.42 -7.16
C GLU A 84 -5.84 -17.64 -5.66
N ASN A 85 -6.91 -17.51 -4.87
CA ASN A 85 -6.82 -17.63 -3.42
C ASN A 85 -7.57 -18.85 -2.86
N ASN A 86 -8.25 -19.64 -3.71
CA ASN A 86 -9.12 -20.75 -3.31
C ASN A 86 -10.21 -20.35 -2.28
N ILE A 87 -10.73 -19.13 -2.40
CA ILE A 87 -11.78 -18.59 -1.52
C ILE A 87 -13.09 -18.50 -2.30
N ASN A 88 -14.17 -19.04 -1.74
CA ASN A 88 -15.51 -18.90 -2.29
C ASN A 88 -16.22 -17.70 -1.65
N TYR A 89 -16.56 -16.72 -2.47
CA TYR A 89 -17.46 -15.61 -2.16
C TYR A 89 -18.69 -15.66 -3.06
N THR A 90 -19.74 -14.97 -2.66
CA THR A 90 -20.92 -14.69 -3.48
C THR A 90 -20.91 -13.23 -3.93
N VAL A 91 -21.65 -12.90 -4.99
CA VAL A 91 -21.67 -11.55 -5.57
C VAL A 91 -22.10 -10.48 -4.56
N ASP A 92 -22.97 -10.81 -3.61
CA ASP A 92 -23.43 -9.94 -2.53
C ASP A 92 -22.41 -9.77 -1.38
N GLN A 93 -21.29 -10.48 -1.43
CA GLN A 93 -20.13 -10.31 -0.57
C GLN A 93 -19.03 -9.43 -1.19
N ILE A 94 -19.29 -8.82 -2.35
CA ILE A 94 -18.33 -8.01 -3.09
C ILE A 94 -18.80 -6.56 -3.16
N THR A 95 -17.88 -5.62 -2.97
CA THR A 95 -18.08 -4.19 -3.26
C THR A 95 -16.89 -3.64 -4.04
N VAL A 96 -17.17 -2.71 -4.96
CA VAL A 96 -16.17 -2.02 -5.78
C VAL A 96 -16.20 -0.53 -5.46
N GLY A 97 -15.03 0.04 -5.25
CA GLY A 97 -14.87 1.48 -4.96
C GLY A 97 -13.92 2.19 -5.92
N ALA A 98 -13.85 3.50 -5.82
CA ALA A 98 -12.96 4.36 -6.61
C ALA A 98 -11.49 4.23 -6.17
N GLY A 99 -10.93 3.01 -6.26
CA GLY A 99 -9.61 2.60 -5.79
C GLY A 99 -9.61 2.05 -4.36
N GLY A 100 -8.56 1.29 -4.00
CA GLY A 100 -8.46 0.63 -2.70
C GLY A 100 -8.54 1.60 -1.51
N LYS A 101 -7.95 2.80 -1.62
CA LYS A 101 -8.07 3.84 -0.57
C LYS A 101 -9.52 4.18 -0.26
N HIS A 102 -10.36 4.32 -1.28
CA HIS A 102 -11.78 4.63 -1.10
C HIS A 102 -12.52 3.47 -0.41
N VAL A 103 -12.19 2.23 -0.78
CA VAL A 103 -12.76 1.03 -0.12
C VAL A 103 -12.40 1.00 1.36
N ILE A 104 -11.12 1.23 1.71
CA ILE A 104 -10.65 1.26 3.11
C ILE A 104 -11.30 2.42 3.86
N TYR A 105 -11.37 3.60 3.26
CA TYR A 105 -12.05 4.76 3.86
C TYR A 105 -13.51 4.45 4.18
N ASN A 106 -14.26 3.91 3.21
CA ASN A 106 -15.66 3.55 3.39
C ASN A 106 -15.85 2.47 4.46
N LEU A 107 -14.93 1.48 4.53
CA LEU A 107 -14.95 0.44 5.57
C LEU A 107 -14.82 1.06 6.97
N MET A 108 -13.81 1.91 7.17
CA MET A 108 -13.57 2.54 8.48
C MET A 108 -14.71 3.48 8.86
N MET A 109 -15.21 4.28 7.92
CA MET A 109 -16.37 5.16 8.15
C MET A 109 -17.66 4.40 8.45
N ALA A 110 -17.83 3.19 7.89
CA ALA A 110 -19.03 2.37 8.09
C ALA A 110 -19.01 1.59 9.41
N THR A 111 -17.83 1.36 10.00
CA THR A 111 -17.69 0.38 11.09
C THR A 111 -17.09 0.94 12.37
N LEU A 112 -16.45 2.11 12.35
CA LEU A 112 -15.80 2.68 13.53
C LEU A 112 -16.67 3.71 14.23
N ASN A 113 -16.62 3.70 15.55
CA ASN A 113 -17.20 4.69 16.44
C ASN A 113 -16.11 5.35 17.29
N LYS A 114 -16.46 6.44 17.96
CA LYS A 114 -15.58 7.09 18.94
C LYS A 114 -15.23 6.11 20.06
N GLY A 115 -13.94 5.94 20.32
CA GLY A 115 -13.42 5.03 21.34
C GLY A 115 -12.99 3.66 20.80
N ASP A 116 -13.43 3.28 19.60
CA ASP A 116 -12.92 2.06 18.94
C ASP A 116 -11.43 2.20 18.64
N GLU A 117 -10.71 1.09 18.67
CA GLU A 117 -9.28 1.01 18.36
C GLU A 117 -9.01 0.16 17.12
N VAL A 118 -8.02 0.60 16.34
CA VAL A 118 -7.53 -0.13 15.17
C VAL A 118 -6.04 -0.40 15.33
N ILE A 119 -5.66 -1.67 15.40
CA ILE A 119 -4.24 -2.07 15.45
C ILE A 119 -3.64 -1.93 14.05
N ILE A 120 -2.52 -1.20 13.98
CA ILE A 120 -1.78 -0.92 12.75
C ILE A 120 -0.29 -1.26 12.97
N PRO A 121 0.21 -2.37 12.40
CA PRO A 121 1.64 -2.67 12.43
C PRO A 121 2.45 -1.61 11.67
N ALA A 122 3.45 -1.02 12.29
CA ALA A 122 4.40 -0.11 11.67
C ALA A 122 5.69 -0.87 11.30
N PRO A 123 6.31 -0.60 10.13
CA PRO A 123 5.96 0.47 9.18
C PRO A 123 4.68 0.17 8.40
N TYR A 124 3.84 1.19 8.23
CA TYR A 124 2.51 1.09 7.63
C TYR A 124 2.36 2.04 6.42
N TRP A 125 1.39 1.79 5.56
CA TRP A 125 1.00 2.77 4.55
C TRP A 125 0.42 4.02 5.21
N VAL A 126 0.98 5.17 4.85
CA VAL A 126 0.73 6.49 5.48
C VAL A 126 -0.73 6.86 5.69
N SER A 127 -1.65 6.29 4.91
CA SER A 127 -3.07 6.64 4.99
C SER A 127 -3.87 5.86 6.04
N TYR A 128 -3.35 4.74 6.57
CA TYR A 128 -4.12 3.95 7.53
C TYR A 128 -4.47 4.73 8.81
N PRO A 129 -3.50 5.32 9.54
CA PRO A 129 -3.83 6.04 10.76
C PRO A 129 -4.73 7.25 10.50
N ASP A 130 -4.50 8.00 9.42
CA ASP A 130 -5.31 9.17 9.11
C ASP A 130 -6.77 8.81 8.79
N ILE A 131 -7.02 7.69 8.08
CA ILE A 131 -8.37 7.20 7.81
C ILE A 131 -9.08 6.82 9.12
N VAL A 132 -8.37 6.13 10.04
CA VAL A 132 -8.90 5.78 11.36
C VAL A 132 -9.26 7.03 12.18
N LEU A 133 -8.36 8.01 12.21
CA LEU A 133 -8.58 9.29 12.88
C LEU A 133 -9.78 10.07 12.29
N LEU A 134 -9.92 10.08 10.97
CA LEU A 134 -11.08 10.72 10.31
C LEU A 134 -12.39 10.04 10.67
N ALA A 135 -12.39 8.71 10.82
CA ALA A 135 -13.55 7.96 11.30
C ALA A 135 -13.86 8.19 12.80
N GLY A 136 -13.00 8.93 13.51
CA GLY A 136 -13.19 9.28 14.92
C GLY A 136 -12.70 8.23 15.91
N ALA A 137 -12.01 7.20 15.44
CA ALA A 137 -11.42 6.13 16.24
C ALA A 137 -9.92 6.36 16.51
N ASN A 138 -9.30 5.46 17.26
CA ASN A 138 -7.91 5.55 17.70
C ASN A 138 -7.02 4.53 16.98
N PRO A 139 -5.97 4.95 16.25
CA PRO A 139 -4.96 4.03 15.76
C PRO A 139 -4.04 3.57 16.90
N VAL A 140 -3.90 2.25 17.08
CA VAL A 140 -2.97 1.63 18.02
C VAL A 140 -1.80 1.08 17.20
N VAL A 141 -0.70 1.81 17.20
CA VAL A 141 0.49 1.46 16.42
C VAL A 141 1.33 0.44 17.17
N ILE A 142 1.76 -0.63 16.48
CA ILE A 142 2.73 -1.61 16.96
C ILE A 142 3.97 -1.51 16.07
N GLU A 143 5.08 -1.04 16.63
CA GLU A 143 6.36 -1.02 15.91
C GLU A 143 6.87 -2.44 15.69
N CYS A 144 7.14 -2.78 14.43
CA CYS A 144 7.75 -4.04 14.03
C CYS A 144 9.18 -3.75 13.60
N SER A 145 10.13 -4.24 14.36
CA SER A 145 11.54 -3.91 14.15
C SER A 145 12.13 -4.55 12.88
N GLU A 146 13.29 -4.06 12.49
CA GLU A 146 14.07 -4.61 11.38
C GLU A 146 14.43 -6.09 11.63
N GLU A 147 14.79 -6.44 12.88
CA GLU A 147 15.14 -7.81 13.29
C GLU A 147 13.94 -8.76 13.16
N GLN A 148 12.72 -8.25 13.28
CA GLN A 148 11.46 -8.99 13.04
C GLN A 148 11.09 -9.04 11.55
N GLY A 149 11.93 -8.48 10.65
CA GLY A 149 11.62 -8.33 9.24
C GLY A 149 10.44 -7.40 8.96
N PHE A 150 10.21 -6.42 9.82
CA PHE A 150 9.09 -5.46 9.77
C PHE A 150 7.70 -6.12 9.81
N LYS A 151 7.56 -7.24 10.50
CA LYS A 151 6.33 -8.02 10.57
C LYS A 151 5.81 -8.12 12.01
N LEU A 152 4.50 -7.99 12.16
CA LEU A 152 3.82 -8.18 13.44
C LEU A 152 3.96 -9.63 13.91
N SER A 153 4.40 -9.84 15.16
CA SER A 153 4.40 -11.15 15.79
C SER A 153 3.06 -11.44 16.49
N ALA A 154 2.74 -12.72 16.66
CA ALA A 154 1.56 -13.14 17.42
C ALA A 154 1.61 -12.63 18.87
N LYS A 155 2.80 -12.60 19.48
CA LYS A 155 3.02 -12.11 20.85
C LYS A 155 2.72 -10.61 20.96
N ASP A 156 3.22 -9.82 20.00
CA ASP A 156 3.01 -8.37 20.02
C ASP A 156 1.53 -8.04 19.76
N LEU A 157 0.88 -8.76 18.83
CA LEU A 157 -0.56 -8.64 18.60
C LEU A 157 -1.36 -8.90 19.88
N GLU A 158 -1.10 -10.04 20.54
CA GLU A 158 -1.82 -10.44 21.76
C GLU A 158 -1.67 -9.42 22.90
N SER A 159 -0.48 -8.81 23.01
CA SER A 159 -0.19 -7.81 24.05
C SER A 159 -0.96 -6.49 23.88
N LYS A 160 -1.49 -6.20 22.70
CA LYS A 160 -2.16 -4.92 22.38
C LYS A 160 -3.67 -5.04 22.21
N ILE A 161 -4.20 -6.25 22.04
CA ILE A 161 -5.65 -6.45 21.97
C ILE A 161 -6.30 -6.16 23.33
N ASN A 162 -7.38 -5.40 23.29
CA ASN A 162 -8.24 -5.11 24.45
C ASN A 162 -9.71 -5.03 24.00
N ASN A 163 -10.64 -4.74 24.92
CA ASN A 163 -12.07 -4.70 24.63
C ASN A 163 -12.50 -3.61 23.63
N ASN A 164 -11.68 -2.58 23.40
CA ASN A 164 -11.94 -1.52 22.43
C ASN A 164 -11.37 -1.84 21.05
N THR A 165 -10.52 -2.87 20.94
CA THR A 165 -9.90 -3.27 19.67
C THR A 165 -10.96 -3.79 18.72
N LYS A 166 -11.18 -3.11 17.59
CA LYS A 166 -12.22 -3.48 16.63
C LYS A 166 -11.66 -4.03 15.33
N TRP A 167 -10.51 -3.51 14.89
CA TRP A 167 -9.86 -3.93 13.65
C TRP A 167 -8.36 -4.14 13.84
N LEU A 168 -7.84 -5.12 13.11
CA LEU A 168 -6.43 -5.25 12.77
C LEU A 168 -6.28 -4.99 11.27
N ILE A 169 -5.32 -4.15 10.87
CA ILE A 169 -4.95 -3.96 9.46
C ILE A 169 -3.68 -4.77 9.18
N LEU A 170 -3.75 -5.68 8.20
CA LEU A 170 -2.60 -6.40 7.67
C LEU A 170 -2.39 -6.01 6.21
N ASN A 171 -1.15 -5.70 5.82
CA ASN A 171 -0.78 -5.43 4.43
C ASN A 171 0.39 -6.32 4.03
N SER A 172 0.15 -7.26 3.13
CA SER A 172 1.15 -8.21 2.63
C SER A 172 0.91 -8.51 1.15
N PRO A 173 1.94 -8.35 0.29
CA PRO A 173 3.21 -7.66 0.52
C PRO A 173 3.03 -6.21 0.95
N SER A 174 3.91 -5.72 1.83
CA SER A 174 3.73 -4.44 2.53
C SER A 174 4.22 -3.22 1.73
N ASN A 175 3.53 -2.12 1.87
CA ASN A 175 4.03 -0.77 1.64
C ASN A 175 4.23 -0.12 3.03
N PRO A 176 5.48 0.20 3.46
CA PRO A 176 6.64 0.57 2.62
C PRO A 176 7.73 -0.49 2.43
N THR A 177 7.67 -1.64 3.11
CA THR A 177 8.84 -2.50 3.32
C THR A 177 9.05 -3.56 2.24
N GLY A 178 7.99 -3.92 1.52
CA GLY A 178 7.98 -5.10 0.64
C GLY A 178 7.99 -6.43 1.41
N ALA A 179 7.89 -6.41 2.74
CA ALA A 179 7.83 -7.61 3.56
C ALA A 179 6.55 -8.41 3.27
N CYS A 180 6.69 -9.73 3.27
CA CYS A 180 5.60 -10.67 3.06
C CYS A 180 5.46 -11.59 4.26
N TYR A 181 4.24 -11.79 4.75
CA TYR A 181 3.97 -12.81 5.77
C TYR A 181 3.90 -14.18 5.12
N SER A 182 4.65 -15.14 5.65
CA SER A 182 4.52 -16.55 5.29
C SER A 182 3.19 -17.12 5.78
N GLU A 183 2.76 -18.25 5.21
CA GLU A 183 1.57 -18.97 5.65
C GLU A 183 1.63 -19.30 7.16
N GLN A 184 2.81 -19.67 7.67
CA GLN A 184 2.98 -20.00 9.09
C GLN A 184 2.82 -18.76 9.99
N GLU A 185 3.38 -17.62 9.60
CA GLU A 185 3.21 -16.35 10.34
C GLU A 185 1.74 -15.94 10.38
N ILE A 186 1.03 -16.02 9.24
CA ILE A 186 -0.41 -15.76 9.18
C ILE A 186 -1.20 -16.74 10.08
N LYS A 187 -0.87 -18.03 10.06
CA LYS A 187 -1.48 -19.01 10.97
C LYS A 187 -1.24 -18.67 12.44
N ASN A 188 -0.04 -18.22 12.80
CA ASN A 188 0.27 -17.82 14.18
C ASN A 188 -0.58 -16.61 14.60
N LEU A 189 -0.71 -15.57 13.77
CA LEU A 189 -1.60 -14.45 14.03
C LEU A 189 -3.06 -14.90 14.16
N SER A 190 -3.51 -15.83 13.31
CA SER A 190 -4.89 -16.34 13.35
C SER A 190 -5.25 -17.04 14.68
N GLN A 191 -4.30 -17.68 15.35
CA GLN A 191 -4.56 -18.28 16.67
C GLN A 191 -4.89 -17.23 17.73
N VAL A 192 -4.23 -16.07 17.70
CA VAL A 192 -4.56 -14.93 18.57
C VAL A 192 -5.95 -14.40 18.24
N LEU A 193 -6.26 -14.22 16.96
CA LEU A 193 -7.55 -13.68 16.49
C LEU A 193 -8.73 -14.62 16.76
N LYS A 194 -8.49 -15.95 16.78
CA LYS A 194 -9.50 -16.92 17.18
C LYS A 194 -9.90 -16.76 18.66
N ARG A 195 -8.93 -16.45 19.53
CA ARG A 195 -9.19 -16.20 20.97
C ARG A 195 -9.83 -14.83 21.23
N ASN A 196 -9.77 -13.92 20.24
CA ASN A 196 -10.31 -12.56 20.33
C ASN A 196 -11.41 -12.35 19.27
N PRO A 197 -12.61 -12.95 19.44
CA PRO A 197 -13.65 -12.99 18.42
C PRO A 197 -14.25 -11.63 18.06
N HIS A 198 -14.06 -10.60 18.84
CA HIS A 198 -14.53 -9.25 18.61
C HIS A 198 -13.63 -8.45 17.63
N VAL A 199 -12.40 -8.93 17.35
CA VAL A 199 -11.46 -8.26 16.45
C VAL A 199 -11.71 -8.70 15.02
N ASN A 200 -11.99 -7.74 14.13
CA ASN A 200 -12.08 -7.95 12.69
C ASN A 200 -10.75 -7.67 12.00
N ILE A 201 -10.58 -8.14 10.78
CA ILE A 201 -9.33 -8.04 10.04
C ILE A 201 -9.57 -7.37 8.68
N LEU A 202 -8.86 -6.28 8.40
CA LEU A 202 -8.68 -5.78 7.05
C LEU A 202 -7.39 -6.39 6.48
N SER A 203 -7.51 -7.26 5.48
CA SER A 203 -6.37 -7.79 4.72
C SER A 203 -6.22 -6.96 3.46
N ASP A 204 -5.19 -6.14 3.40
CA ASP A 204 -4.82 -5.35 2.21
C ASP A 204 -3.84 -6.14 1.36
N ASP A 205 -4.38 -6.83 0.36
CA ASP A 205 -3.68 -7.79 -0.50
C ASP A 205 -3.32 -7.17 -1.87
N ILE A 206 -3.28 -5.85 -1.98
CA ILE A 206 -3.15 -5.11 -3.26
C ILE A 206 -1.88 -5.46 -4.06
N TYR A 207 -0.86 -6.03 -3.40
CA TYR A 207 0.42 -6.43 -4.02
C TYR A 207 0.56 -7.94 -4.19
N GLU A 208 -0.47 -8.76 -4.00
CA GLU A 208 -0.41 -10.24 -3.97
C GLU A 208 0.33 -10.89 -5.15
N HIS A 209 0.26 -10.29 -6.35
CA HIS A 209 0.92 -10.79 -7.55
C HIS A 209 2.37 -10.31 -7.74
N ILE A 210 2.83 -9.40 -6.88
CA ILE A 210 4.19 -8.85 -6.97
C ILE A 210 5.01 -9.48 -5.85
N THR A 211 5.41 -10.72 -6.06
CA THR A 211 6.24 -11.52 -5.15
C THR A 211 7.45 -12.08 -5.89
N TYR A 212 8.51 -12.39 -5.17
CA TYR A 212 9.83 -12.71 -5.70
C TYR A 212 10.38 -14.02 -5.12
N ASP A 213 11.41 -14.56 -5.77
CA ASP A 213 12.18 -15.72 -5.29
C ASP A 213 11.28 -16.95 -4.99
N GLY A 214 10.19 -17.11 -5.75
CA GLY A 214 9.25 -18.22 -5.57
C GLY A 214 8.37 -18.10 -4.31
N PHE A 215 8.30 -16.93 -3.67
CA PHE A 215 7.42 -16.71 -2.52
C PHE A 215 5.97 -16.98 -2.89
N LYS A 216 5.31 -17.84 -2.10
CA LYS A 216 3.90 -18.17 -2.26
C LYS A 216 3.07 -17.27 -1.37
N PHE A 217 2.29 -16.39 -2.00
CA PHE A 217 1.36 -15.52 -1.30
C PHE A 217 0.27 -16.34 -0.60
N PHE A 218 -0.04 -15.93 0.63
CA PHE A 218 -1.12 -16.51 1.42
C PHE A 218 -1.88 -15.39 2.14
N THR A 219 -3.19 -15.29 1.92
CA THR A 219 -4.03 -14.31 2.61
C THR A 219 -4.70 -14.93 3.85
N ILE A 220 -4.84 -14.12 4.89
CA ILE A 220 -5.50 -14.57 6.14
C ILE A 220 -6.97 -14.99 5.92
N ALA A 221 -7.61 -14.52 4.85
CA ALA A 221 -8.95 -14.92 4.45
C ALA A 221 -9.07 -16.40 4.02
N GLN A 222 -7.94 -17.09 3.77
CA GLN A 222 -7.92 -18.51 3.47
C GLN A 222 -8.09 -19.39 4.71
N ILE A 223 -8.07 -18.81 5.93
CA ILE A 223 -8.25 -19.53 7.19
C ILE A 223 -9.76 -19.62 7.50
N PRO A 224 -10.39 -20.80 7.40
CA PRO A 224 -11.86 -20.93 7.45
C PRO A 224 -12.47 -20.41 8.75
N GLU A 225 -11.79 -20.61 9.88
CA GLU A 225 -12.32 -20.32 11.22
C GLU A 225 -12.46 -18.83 11.53
N ILE A 226 -11.76 -17.98 10.78
CA ILE A 226 -11.82 -16.52 10.95
C ILE A 226 -12.26 -15.77 9.70
N LYS A 227 -12.53 -16.49 8.59
CA LYS A 227 -12.89 -15.90 7.30
C LYS A 227 -14.05 -14.90 7.39
N ASN A 228 -15.04 -15.18 8.21
CA ASN A 228 -16.21 -14.32 8.39
C ASN A 228 -15.90 -12.96 9.03
N LYS A 229 -14.72 -12.80 9.63
CA LYS A 229 -14.24 -11.54 10.21
C LYS A 229 -13.24 -10.81 9.33
N VAL A 230 -12.89 -11.39 8.18
CA VAL A 230 -11.91 -10.79 7.27
C VAL A 230 -12.63 -10.02 6.18
N VAL A 231 -12.25 -8.78 6.01
CA VAL A 231 -12.51 -8.01 4.79
C VAL A 231 -11.22 -7.96 4.01
N THR A 232 -11.19 -8.65 2.87
CA THR A 232 -10.05 -8.64 1.95
C THR A 232 -10.20 -7.49 0.98
N MET A 233 -9.31 -6.51 1.03
CA MET A 233 -9.21 -5.43 0.05
C MET A 233 -8.17 -5.77 -1.01
N ASN A 234 -8.50 -5.53 -2.26
CA ASN A 234 -7.60 -5.69 -3.39
C ASN A 234 -7.99 -4.70 -4.51
N GLY A 235 -7.38 -4.79 -5.67
CA GLY A 235 -7.68 -3.92 -6.80
C GLY A 235 -6.79 -4.14 -8.00
N VAL A 236 -7.03 -3.36 -9.05
CA VAL A 236 -6.29 -3.48 -10.30
C VAL A 236 -5.13 -2.46 -10.43
N SER A 237 -4.94 -1.62 -9.43
CA SER A 237 -4.00 -0.50 -9.50
C SER A 237 -2.55 -0.92 -9.72
N LYS A 238 -2.08 -2.01 -9.08
CA LYS A 238 -0.65 -2.35 -9.01
C LYS A 238 -0.26 -3.37 -10.07
N SER A 239 -0.71 -4.59 -9.95
CA SER A 239 -0.34 -5.69 -10.86
C SER A 239 -0.76 -5.42 -12.31
N TYR A 240 -1.86 -4.71 -12.50
CA TYR A 240 -2.41 -4.38 -13.82
C TYR A 240 -1.99 -3.00 -14.35
N ALA A 241 -1.17 -2.23 -13.60
CA ALA A 241 -0.76 -0.86 -13.94
C ALA A 241 -1.96 0.06 -14.26
N MET A 242 -2.92 0.07 -13.34
CA MET A 242 -4.21 0.79 -13.50
C MET A 242 -4.42 1.81 -12.37
N THR A 243 -3.37 2.48 -11.89
CA THR A 243 -3.48 3.44 -10.78
C THR A 243 -4.46 4.57 -11.10
N GLY A 244 -4.41 5.11 -12.32
CA GLY A 244 -5.27 6.20 -12.81
C GLY A 244 -6.71 5.80 -13.09
N TRP A 245 -7.01 4.51 -13.25
CA TRP A 245 -8.37 4.01 -13.52
C TRP A 245 -9.28 4.00 -12.30
N ARG A 246 -8.70 4.06 -11.11
CA ARG A 246 -9.41 4.16 -9.83
C ARG A 246 -10.40 3.03 -9.58
N ILE A 247 -9.96 1.77 -9.66
CA ILE A 247 -10.74 0.58 -9.27
C ILE A 247 -10.02 -0.19 -8.17
N GLY A 248 -10.71 -0.30 -7.02
CA GLY A 248 -10.40 -1.22 -5.93
C GLY A 248 -11.66 -1.94 -5.50
N TYR A 249 -11.52 -3.06 -4.83
CA TYR A 249 -12.66 -3.85 -4.38
C TYR A 249 -12.39 -4.51 -3.03
N ALA A 250 -13.46 -4.87 -2.34
CA ALA A 250 -13.38 -5.70 -1.14
C ALA A 250 -14.34 -6.88 -1.22
N ALA A 251 -13.94 -7.95 -0.51
CA ALA A 251 -14.76 -9.12 -0.27
C ALA A 251 -14.84 -9.41 1.24
N GLY A 252 -16.02 -9.73 1.77
CA GLY A 252 -16.19 -9.98 3.19
C GLY A 252 -17.61 -10.33 3.60
N ASP A 253 -17.94 -10.12 4.86
CA ASP A 253 -19.30 -10.31 5.37
C ASP A 253 -20.30 -9.40 4.66
N LYS A 254 -21.51 -9.94 4.34
CA LYS A 254 -22.53 -9.24 3.58
C LYS A 254 -23.04 -7.96 4.23
N GLU A 255 -23.12 -7.92 5.55
CA GLU A 255 -23.59 -6.73 6.26
C GLU A 255 -22.53 -5.61 6.21
N ILE A 256 -21.25 -5.97 6.37
CA ILE A 256 -20.14 -5.02 6.22
C ILE A 256 -20.10 -4.48 4.78
N ILE A 257 -20.24 -5.36 3.78
CA ILE A 257 -20.24 -4.96 2.36
C ILE A 257 -21.40 -4.01 2.05
N LYS A 258 -22.60 -4.27 2.56
CA LYS A 258 -23.75 -3.36 2.44
C LYS A 258 -23.51 -2.02 3.12
N ALA A 259 -22.86 -2.04 4.30
CA ALA A 259 -22.53 -0.80 5.03
C ALA A 259 -21.51 0.06 4.25
N ILE A 260 -20.47 -0.55 3.66
CA ILE A 260 -19.52 0.13 2.76
C ILE A 260 -20.26 0.76 1.58
N ALA A 261 -21.16 0.02 0.91
CA ALA A 261 -21.95 0.51 -0.20
C ALA A 261 -22.85 1.68 0.22
N LYS A 262 -23.42 1.65 1.43
CA LYS A 262 -24.23 2.74 1.97
C LYS A 262 -23.41 4.05 2.12
N ILE A 263 -22.19 3.99 2.63
CA ILE A 263 -21.29 5.14 2.68
C ILE A 263 -20.97 5.64 1.26
N GLN A 264 -20.65 4.73 0.35
CA GLN A 264 -20.34 5.06 -1.05
C GLN A 264 -21.49 5.77 -1.76
N SER A 265 -22.73 5.38 -1.49
CA SER A 265 -23.91 5.99 -2.08
C SER A 265 -24.07 7.48 -1.74
N GLN A 266 -23.49 7.93 -0.60
CA GLN A 266 -23.52 9.31 -0.14
C GLN A 266 -22.23 10.10 -0.45
N SER A 267 -21.29 9.48 -1.18
CA SER A 267 -20.03 10.13 -1.57
C SER A 267 -19.85 10.15 -3.09
N THR A 268 -19.32 9.08 -3.67
CA THR A 268 -19.00 9.00 -5.12
C THR A 268 -20.09 8.37 -5.97
N THR A 269 -21.15 7.88 -5.38
CA THR A 269 -22.24 7.08 -5.96
C THR A 269 -21.74 5.72 -6.43
N ASN A 270 -20.98 5.64 -7.53
CA ASN A 270 -20.41 4.42 -8.08
C ASN A 270 -19.05 4.71 -8.74
N PRO A 271 -18.18 3.70 -8.89
CA PRO A 271 -16.98 3.83 -9.72
C PRO A 271 -17.32 4.06 -11.20
N SER A 272 -16.38 4.62 -11.96
CA SER A 272 -16.52 4.82 -13.41
C SER A 272 -16.91 3.52 -14.13
N SER A 273 -18.00 3.53 -14.90
CA SER A 273 -18.47 2.39 -15.70
C SER A 273 -17.40 1.88 -16.66
N ILE A 274 -16.72 2.81 -17.34
CA ILE A 274 -15.63 2.51 -18.27
C ILE A 274 -14.47 1.80 -17.57
N SER A 275 -14.08 2.29 -16.39
CA SER A 275 -13.03 1.67 -15.59
C SER A 275 -13.43 0.30 -15.07
N GLN A 276 -14.70 0.09 -14.76
CA GLN A 276 -15.23 -1.21 -14.36
C GLN A 276 -15.18 -2.21 -15.51
N ALA A 277 -15.56 -1.80 -16.73
CA ALA A 277 -15.46 -2.65 -17.94
C ALA A 277 -14.01 -3.05 -18.21
N ALA A 278 -13.07 -2.12 -18.07
CA ALA A 278 -11.63 -2.41 -18.17
C ALA A 278 -11.15 -3.38 -17.09
N ALA A 279 -11.65 -3.24 -15.85
CA ALA A 279 -11.30 -4.13 -14.74
C ALA A 279 -11.84 -5.56 -14.93
N VAL A 280 -12.99 -5.73 -15.57
CA VAL A 280 -13.51 -7.07 -15.97
C VAL A 280 -12.49 -7.76 -16.88
N GLU A 281 -11.98 -7.07 -17.91
CA GLU A 281 -10.95 -7.61 -18.79
C GLU A 281 -9.63 -7.88 -18.04
N ALA A 282 -9.22 -6.97 -17.14
CA ALA A 282 -8.04 -7.17 -16.32
C ALA A 282 -8.08 -8.48 -15.52
N LEU A 283 -9.24 -8.82 -14.94
CA LEU A 283 -9.40 -9.99 -14.08
C LEU A 283 -9.68 -11.29 -14.86
N ASN A 284 -10.31 -11.22 -16.04
CA ASN A 284 -10.73 -12.40 -16.82
C ASN A 284 -9.88 -12.62 -18.07
N GLY A 285 -9.22 -11.59 -18.59
CA GLY A 285 -8.44 -11.64 -19.84
C GLY A 285 -7.05 -12.25 -19.65
N LYS A 286 -6.21 -12.10 -20.68
CA LYS A 286 -4.81 -12.55 -20.64
C LYS A 286 -4.02 -11.77 -19.60
N GLN A 287 -3.23 -12.47 -18.79
CA GLN A 287 -2.46 -11.92 -17.65
C GLN A 287 -0.97 -12.27 -17.71
N ASP A 288 -0.46 -12.72 -18.85
CA ASP A 288 0.95 -13.14 -19.01
C ASP A 288 1.95 -12.05 -18.64
N PHE A 289 1.54 -10.78 -18.80
CA PHE A 289 2.35 -9.61 -18.42
C PHE A 289 2.67 -9.54 -16.91
N ILE A 290 1.86 -10.16 -16.04
CA ILE A 290 2.08 -10.10 -14.58
C ILE A 290 3.41 -10.75 -14.22
N SER A 291 3.67 -11.97 -14.71
CA SER A 291 4.92 -12.69 -14.45
C SER A 291 6.14 -11.96 -15.04
N VAL A 292 6.01 -11.42 -16.24
CA VAL A 292 7.08 -10.64 -16.90
C VAL A 292 7.43 -9.39 -16.08
N ARG A 293 6.42 -8.67 -15.62
CA ARG A 293 6.61 -7.45 -14.79
C ARG A 293 7.16 -7.78 -13.41
N ALA A 294 6.69 -8.86 -12.78
CA ALA A 294 7.23 -9.32 -11.50
C ALA A 294 8.73 -9.65 -11.62
N LYS A 295 9.16 -10.31 -12.72
CA LYS A 295 10.57 -10.56 -12.98
C LYS A 295 11.37 -9.26 -13.15
N ALA A 296 10.87 -8.30 -13.91
CA ALA A 296 11.52 -6.99 -14.06
C ALA A 296 11.65 -6.25 -12.73
N PHE A 297 10.63 -6.30 -11.87
CA PHE A 297 10.71 -5.75 -10.52
C PHE A 297 11.72 -6.50 -9.64
N GLN A 298 11.81 -7.82 -9.76
CA GLN A 298 12.82 -8.60 -9.03
C GLN A 298 14.24 -8.19 -9.41
N GLU A 299 14.53 -8.04 -10.69
CA GLU A 299 15.84 -7.57 -11.17
C GLU A 299 16.19 -6.17 -10.63
N ARG A 300 15.23 -5.25 -10.65
CA ARG A 300 15.40 -3.91 -10.08
C ARG A 300 15.60 -3.92 -8.57
N ARG A 301 14.83 -4.75 -7.84
CA ARG A 301 15.01 -4.95 -6.40
C ARG A 301 16.42 -5.42 -6.07
N ASP A 302 16.88 -6.47 -6.75
CA ASP A 302 18.19 -7.06 -6.50
C ASP A 302 19.32 -6.05 -6.73
N PHE A 303 19.23 -5.27 -7.81
CA PHE A 303 20.16 -4.18 -8.08
C PHE A 303 20.16 -3.12 -6.97
N VAL A 304 18.96 -2.63 -6.56
CA VAL A 304 18.83 -1.57 -5.55
C VAL A 304 19.32 -2.06 -4.19
N VAL A 305 18.94 -3.27 -3.76
CA VAL A 305 19.38 -3.83 -2.47
C VAL A 305 20.89 -4.00 -2.43
N ASN A 306 21.49 -4.56 -3.47
CA ASN A 306 22.95 -4.74 -3.54
C ASN A 306 23.67 -3.39 -3.53
N SER A 307 23.16 -2.40 -4.25
CA SER A 307 23.76 -1.06 -4.31
C SER A 307 23.69 -0.35 -2.95
N LEU A 308 22.57 -0.44 -2.24
CA LEU A 308 22.39 0.18 -0.93
C LEU A 308 23.28 -0.48 0.13
N ASN A 309 23.35 -1.82 0.15
CA ASN A 309 24.18 -2.55 1.12
C ASN A 309 25.70 -2.41 0.88
N ALA A 310 26.11 -1.85 -0.26
CA ALA A 310 27.50 -1.46 -0.53
C ALA A 310 27.85 -0.06 0.02
N ILE A 311 26.89 0.65 0.65
CA ILE A 311 27.09 1.98 1.23
C ILE A 311 27.24 1.84 2.75
N GLU A 312 28.38 2.31 3.29
CA GLU A 312 28.62 2.33 4.74
C GLU A 312 27.54 3.15 5.47
N GLY A 313 26.98 2.60 6.54
CA GLY A 313 25.95 3.25 7.34
C GLY A 313 24.51 3.05 6.81
N ILE A 314 24.33 2.37 5.68
CA ILE A 314 23.04 1.93 5.16
C ILE A 314 22.91 0.42 5.37
N ASN A 315 21.72 -0.04 5.78
CA ASN A 315 21.33 -1.46 5.79
C ASN A 315 19.97 -1.63 5.11
N CYS A 316 19.85 -2.58 4.21
CA CYS A 316 18.64 -2.82 3.44
C CYS A 316 18.29 -4.30 3.44
N ILE A 317 17.23 -4.68 4.14
CA ILE A 317 16.68 -6.03 4.06
C ILE A 317 16.10 -6.27 2.65
N LYS A 318 16.42 -7.42 2.06
CA LYS A 318 15.90 -7.83 0.77
C LYS A 318 14.42 -8.22 0.91
N PRO A 319 13.48 -7.48 0.29
CA PRO A 319 12.05 -7.78 0.42
C PRO A 319 11.61 -8.92 -0.50
N ASN A 320 10.51 -9.59 -0.10
CA ASN A 320 9.92 -10.68 -0.86
C ASN A 320 8.79 -10.24 -1.80
N GLY A 321 8.37 -8.98 -1.76
CA GLY A 321 7.29 -8.51 -2.61
C GLY A 321 7.17 -7.00 -2.73
N ALA A 322 6.08 -6.53 -3.35
CA ALA A 322 5.80 -5.15 -3.75
C ALA A 322 6.92 -4.57 -4.64
N PHE A 323 7.08 -3.27 -4.73
CA PHE A 323 8.15 -2.62 -5.47
C PHE A 323 8.83 -1.53 -4.64
N TYR A 324 9.04 -1.83 -3.35
CA TYR A 324 9.67 -0.93 -2.37
C TYR A 324 10.80 -1.64 -1.64
N VAL A 325 11.80 -0.84 -1.26
CA VAL A 325 12.75 -1.17 -0.19
C VAL A 325 12.66 -0.13 0.91
N PHE A 326 13.03 -0.52 2.13
CA PHE A 326 12.95 0.31 3.32
C PHE A 326 14.28 0.26 4.10
N PRO A 327 15.36 0.85 3.51
CA PRO A 327 16.68 0.82 4.10
C PRO A 327 16.77 1.68 5.36
N SER A 328 17.60 1.24 6.30
CA SER A 328 18.02 1.99 7.47
C SER A 328 19.08 3.03 7.09
N CYS A 329 18.94 4.27 7.59
CA CYS A 329 19.98 5.31 7.55
C CYS A 329 20.54 5.63 8.93
N LYS A 330 20.28 4.79 9.93
CA LYS A 330 20.70 5.00 11.33
C LYS A 330 22.21 5.19 11.48
N GLY A 331 23.01 4.50 10.67
CA GLY A 331 24.48 4.65 10.68
C GLY A 331 24.99 5.98 10.16
N LEU A 332 24.10 6.83 9.60
CA LEU A 332 24.44 8.15 9.07
C LEU A 332 23.88 9.29 9.93
N ILE A 333 23.04 8.99 10.92
CA ILE A 333 22.52 9.96 11.88
C ILE A 333 23.67 10.48 12.75
N GLY A 334 23.69 11.80 12.95
CA GLY A 334 24.74 12.50 13.68
C GLY A 334 25.80 13.14 12.80
N LYS A 335 25.97 12.69 11.57
CA LYS A 335 26.88 13.26 10.56
C LYS A 335 26.38 14.61 10.03
N LYS A 336 27.27 15.35 9.33
CA LYS A 336 26.93 16.62 8.68
C LYS A 336 27.06 16.51 7.16
N ASP A 337 26.16 17.16 6.45
CA ASP A 337 26.26 17.28 5.00
C ASP A 337 27.33 18.32 4.56
N LYS A 338 27.56 18.44 3.26
CA LYS A 338 28.54 19.37 2.67
C LYS A 338 28.26 20.83 3.00
N ASN A 339 27.04 21.21 3.38
CA ASN A 339 26.62 22.54 3.77
C ASN A 339 26.74 22.77 5.29
N GLY A 340 27.17 21.75 6.05
CA GLY A 340 27.28 21.78 7.52
C GLY A 340 25.96 21.50 8.25
N LYS A 341 24.85 21.18 7.55
CA LYS A 341 23.58 20.77 8.16
C LYS A 341 23.79 19.41 8.82
N LYS A 342 23.46 19.30 10.11
CA LYS A 342 23.53 18.04 10.85
C LYS A 342 22.32 17.19 10.50
N ILE A 343 22.53 15.92 10.17
CA ILE A 343 21.51 14.92 9.99
C ILE A 343 21.09 14.39 11.37
N THR A 344 19.95 14.82 11.89
CA THR A 344 19.49 14.45 13.23
C THR A 344 18.48 13.29 13.22
N ASN A 345 17.82 13.08 12.09
CA ASN A 345 16.78 12.06 11.87
C ASN A 345 16.64 11.71 10.38
N ASP A 346 15.73 10.83 10.04
CA ASP A 346 15.45 10.39 8.67
C ASP A 346 14.86 11.49 7.76
N THR A 347 14.14 12.46 8.35
CA THR A 347 13.63 13.63 7.60
C THR A 347 14.77 14.51 7.13
N ASP A 348 15.71 14.85 8.02
CA ASP A 348 16.93 15.61 7.65
C ASP A 348 17.72 14.88 6.56
N PHE A 349 17.84 13.54 6.67
CA PHE A 349 18.55 12.72 5.68
C PHE A 349 17.89 12.84 4.29
N VAL A 350 16.58 12.67 4.21
CA VAL A 350 15.83 12.71 2.95
C VAL A 350 15.85 14.12 2.32
N GLU A 351 15.69 15.16 3.15
CA GLU A 351 15.76 16.55 2.68
C GLU A 351 17.16 16.90 2.15
N SER A 352 18.22 16.57 2.91
CA SER A 352 19.60 16.83 2.49
C SER A 352 19.98 16.04 1.23
N LEU A 353 19.49 14.78 1.09
CA LEU A 353 19.69 13.99 -0.12
C LEU A 353 19.03 14.66 -1.34
N LEU A 354 17.80 15.15 -1.19
CA LEU A 354 17.09 15.85 -2.25
C LEU A 354 17.77 17.17 -2.64
N GLU A 355 18.18 17.96 -1.68
CA GLU A 355 18.79 19.28 -1.90
C GLU A 355 20.19 19.18 -2.49
N ASN A 356 20.99 18.21 -2.02
CA ASN A 356 22.40 18.09 -2.39
C ASN A 356 22.68 17.22 -3.61
N ASN A 357 21.84 16.16 -3.82
CA ASN A 357 22.07 15.15 -4.86
C ASN A 357 20.83 14.85 -5.71
N GLU A 358 19.74 15.62 -5.56
CA GLU A 358 18.57 15.61 -6.46
C GLU A 358 17.89 14.23 -6.53
N VAL A 359 17.87 13.47 -5.42
CA VAL A 359 17.13 12.22 -5.31
C VAL A 359 16.01 12.36 -4.28
N ALA A 360 14.76 12.20 -4.72
CA ALA A 360 13.57 12.28 -3.87
C ALA A 360 13.13 10.89 -3.40
N VAL A 361 13.26 10.62 -2.10
CA VAL A 361 12.79 9.41 -1.41
C VAL A 361 11.86 9.83 -0.26
N VAL A 362 11.24 8.90 0.46
CA VAL A 362 10.29 9.24 1.54
C VAL A 362 10.84 8.76 2.88
N GLN A 363 10.86 9.66 3.88
CA GLN A 363 11.33 9.37 5.23
C GLN A 363 10.51 8.27 5.91
N GLY A 364 11.16 7.44 6.72
CA GLY A 364 10.55 6.32 7.43
C GLY A 364 9.56 6.75 8.51
N SER A 365 9.81 7.90 9.17
CA SER A 365 8.88 8.51 10.14
C SER A 365 7.48 8.75 9.57
N ALA A 366 7.35 8.99 8.26
CA ALA A 366 6.07 9.08 7.57
C ALA A 366 5.27 7.75 7.59
N PHE A 367 5.96 6.63 7.75
CA PHE A 367 5.39 5.28 7.82
C PHE A 367 5.37 4.73 9.26
N GLY A 368 5.63 5.59 10.25
CA GLY A 368 5.60 5.24 11.66
C GLY A 368 6.86 4.56 12.20
N LEU A 369 7.99 4.61 11.49
CA LEU A 369 9.27 4.05 11.96
C LEU A 369 10.43 4.96 11.55
N GLU A 370 11.03 5.65 12.52
CA GLU A 370 12.14 6.59 12.32
C GLU A 370 13.48 5.88 12.07
N GLY A 371 14.38 6.56 11.38
CA GLY A 371 15.73 6.07 11.06
C GLY A 371 15.81 5.23 9.79
N PHE A 372 14.75 5.26 8.97
CA PHE A 372 14.62 4.56 7.70
C PHE A 372 14.16 5.51 6.59
N PHE A 373 14.17 5.01 5.36
CA PHE A 373 13.53 5.71 4.23
C PHE A 373 13.02 4.72 3.19
N ARG A 374 11.95 5.08 2.49
CA ARG A 374 11.38 4.24 1.43
C ARG A 374 11.89 4.66 0.06
N ILE A 375 12.33 3.69 -0.72
CA ILE A 375 12.59 3.80 -2.15
C ILE A 375 11.57 2.95 -2.91
N SER A 376 10.90 3.54 -3.90
CA SER A 376 10.18 2.80 -4.94
C SER A 376 11.11 2.52 -6.11
N TYR A 377 11.27 1.25 -6.48
CA TYR A 377 12.03 0.87 -7.67
C TYR A 377 11.16 0.63 -8.92
N ALA A 378 9.94 1.13 -8.90
CA ALA A 378 9.04 1.14 -10.05
C ALA A 378 9.41 2.27 -11.03
N THR A 379 10.61 2.19 -11.61
CA THR A 379 11.14 3.08 -12.64
C THR A 379 12.19 2.34 -13.48
N SER A 380 12.70 2.96 -14.57
CA SER A 380 13.69 2.32 -15.44
C SER A 380 15.01 1.99 -14.73
N MET A 381 15.70 0.95 -15.18
CA MET A 381 17.00 0.55 -14.61
C MET A 381 18.05 1.68 -14.70
N ASP A 382 18.09 2.43 -15.80
CA ASP A 382 19.02 3.55 -15.96
C ASP A 382 18.81 4.63 -14.88
N LYS A 383 17.54 4.96 -14.56
CA LYS A 383 17.23 5.90 -13.48
C LYS A 383 17.62 5.34 -12.12
N LEU A 384 17.45 4.04 -11.90
CA LEU A 384 17.88 3.41 -10.64
C LEU A 384 19.40 3.42 -10.51
N GLN A 385 20.13 3.14 -11.58
CA GLN A 385 21.61 3.20 -11.59
C GLN A 385 22.11 4.60 -11.22
N GLU A 386 21.57 5.62 -11.86
CA GLU A 386 21.96 7.01 -11.56
C GLU A 386 21.53 7.41 -10.13
N ALA A 387 20.34 7.03 -9.69
CA ALA A 387 19.89 7.33 -8.32
C ALA A 387 20.78 6.66 -7.26
N MET A 388 21.13 5.38 -7.43
CA MET A 388 22.03 4.68 -6.51
C MET A 388 23.42 5.31 -6.46
N LYS A 389 23.96 5.74 -7.60
CA LYS A 389 25.21 6.49 -7.66
C LYS A 389 25.11 7.79 -6.86
N ARG A 390 24.04 8.57 -7.02
CA ARG A 390 23.83 9.84 -6.30
C ARG A 390 23.66 9.62 -4.80
N ILE A 391 22.90 8.58 -4.40
CA ILE A 391 22.76 8.21 -2.96
C ILE A 391 24.12 7.85 -2.38
N LYS A 392 24.91 7.04 -3.07
CA LYS A 392 26.26 6.66 -2.63
C LYS A 392 27.15 7.90 -2.44
N LEU A 393 27.24 8.77 -3.43
CA LEU A 393 28.01 10.00 -3.35
C LEU A 393 27.57 10.93 -2.20
N PHE A 394 26.24 11.02 -1.97
CA PHE A 394 25.72 11.75 -0.83
C PHE A 394 26.20 11.16 0.50
N CYS A 395 26.00 9.85 0.71
CA CYS A 395 26.39 9.20 1.96
C CYS A 395 27.91 9.28 2.23
N GLU A 396 28.74 9.12 1.19
CA GLU A 396 30.21 9.27 1.30
C GLU A 396 30.65 10.72 1.59
N SER A 397 29.84 11.72 1.25
CA SER A 397 30.12 13.13 1.52
C SER A 397 29.81 13.56 2.97
N LEU A 398 29.08 12.75 3.71
CA LEU A 398 28.69 13.04 5.10
C LEU A 398 29.89 12.86 6.06
N LYS A 399 30.12 13.84 6.91
CA LYS A 399 31.26 13.91 7.88
C LYS A 399 30.79 13.81 9.32
#